data_0e465dacf6c8ba4d74733cab823f5b01
#
_entry.id   0e465dacf6c8ba4d74733cab823f5b01
#
_cell.length_a   1.000
_cell.length_b   1.000
_cell.length_c   1.000
_cell.angle_alpha   90.00
_cell.angle_beta   90.00
_cell.angle_gamma   90.00
#
_symmetry.space_group_name_H-M   'P 1'
#
loop_
_entity.id
_entity.type
_entity.pdbx_description
1 polymer ?
#
loop_
_entity_poly.entity_id
_entity_poly.type
_entity_poly.pdbx_seq_one_letter_code
_entity_poly.pdbx_strand_id
1 'polypeptide(L)'
;MKKFTLILSLLFAMVACHGQSKRAVVDYVTTPEDRALAEQVLADLQAHPGEEPGAQMVRAAKDLLGQPYVAGTLEELPEEKLCIYLTRTDCILFVETCLGLVRAARQEGDFEAFASELLQSRYRDGVCSRYEDRLHYTTEWARQGEKRGTVENISGSLGGVALDHPVHYMSAHPDAYA
;
A
#
# COMPACT_ATOMS: atom_id res chain seq x y z
N MET A 1 -44.31 51.98 24.69
CA MET A 1 -44.53 50.54 24.44
C MET A 1 -43.32 50.06 23.63
N LYS A 2 -42.32 49.45 24.28
CA LYS A 2 -41.08 48.93 23.68
C LYS A 2 -41.28 47.46 23.34
N LYS A 3 -41.22 47.09 22.04
CA LYS A 3 -41.28 45.69 21.62
C LYS A 3 -39.90 45.08 21.77
N PHE A 4 -39.76 44.09 22.66
CA PHE A 4 -38.59 43.24 22.79
C PHE A 4 -38.63 42.17 21.69
N THR A 5 -37.72 42.21 20.76
CA THR A 5 -37.52 41.16 19.75
C THR A 5 -36.52 40.15 20.31
N LEU A 6 -37.01 38.96 20.65
CA LEU A 6 -36.19 37.83 21.12
C LEU A 6 -35.57 37.15 19.89
N ILE A 7 -34.25 37.32 19.67
CA ILE A 7 -33.52 36.59 18.67
C ILE A 7 -33.09 35.25 19.28
N LEU A 8 -33.77 34.17 18.87
CA LEU A 8 -33.41 32.80 19.19
C LEU A 8 -32.31 32.33 18.27
N SER A 9 -31.08 32.33 18.79
CA SER A 9 -29.91 31.78 18.06
C SER A 9 -29.99 30.26 18.10
N LEU A 10 -30.39 29.61 17.00
CA LEU A 10 -30.23 28.17 16.81
C LEU A 10 -28.74 27.88 16.51
N LEU A 11 -28.01 27.40 17.52
CA LEU A 11 -26.75 26.76 17.34
C LEU A 11 -26.98 25.38 16.66
N PHE A 12 -26.76 25.32 15.37
CA PHE A 12 -26.70 24.04 14.63
C PHE A 12 -25.37 23.38 14.97
N ALA A 13 -25.35 22.50 15.97
CA ALA A 13 -24.24 21.62 16.23
C ALA A 13 -24.20 20.59 15.06
N MET A 14 -23.37 20.83 14.03
CA MET A 14 -23.01 19.80 13.09
C MET A 14 -22.16 18.77 13.83
N VAL A 15 -22.80 17.72 14.30
CA VAL A 15 -22.12 16.49 14.65
C VAL A 15 -21.62 15.89 13.33
N ALA A 16 -20.35 16.13 13.03
CA ALA A 16 -19.65 15.41 11.98
C ALA A 16 -19.59 13.94 12.42
N CYS A 17 -20.57 13.14 12.00
CA CYS A 17 -20.45 11.69 12.02
C CYS A 17 -19.33 11.34 11.05
N HIS A 18 -18.09 11.27 11.55
CA HIS A 18 -17.04 10.50 10.91
C HIS A 18 -17.50 9.05 10.96
N GLY A 19 -18.18 8.62 9.90
CA GLY A 19 -18.44 7.22 9.67
C GLY A 19 -17.10 6.53 9.56
N GLN A 20 -16.64 5.90 10.64
CA GLN A 20 -15.59 4.90 10.56
C GLN A 20 -16.15 3.80 9.68
N SER A 21 -15.80 3.85 8.38
CA SER A 21 -15.95 2.70 7.50
C SER A 21 -15.27 1.54 8.22
N LYS A 22 -16.02 0.50 8.58
CA LYS A 22 -15.43 -0.72 9.13
C LYS A 22 -14.44 -1.23 8.08
N ARG A 23 -13.12 -0.99 8.31
CA ARG A 23 -12.10 -1.59 7.48
C ARG A 23 -12.33 -3.09 7.50
N ALA A 24 -12.35 -3.72 6.32
CA ALA A 24 -12.39 -5.16 6.24
C ALA A 24 -11.19 -5.70 7.03
N VAL A 25 -11.43 -6.70 7.86
CA VAL A 25 -10.34 -7.37 8.59
C VAL A 25 -9.50 -8.06 7.54
N VAL A 26 -8.25 -7.62 7.40
CA VAL A 26 -7.27 -8.23 6.49
C VAL A 26 -6.63 -9.39 7.24
N ASP A 27 -6.72 -10.60 6.68
CA ASP A 27 -5.97 -11.75 7.19
C ASP A 27 -4.53 -11.70 6.66
N TYR A 28 -3.54 -11.71 7.56
CA TYR A 28 -2.12 -11.62 7.21
C TYR A 28 -1.24 -12.41 8.16
N VAL A 29 -0.02 -12.69 7.71
CA VAL A 29 1.05 -13.30 8.50
C VAL A 29 2.18 -12.27 8.66
N THR A 30 2.60 -12.04 9.89
CA THR A 30 3.71 -11.14 10.24
C THR A 30 4.38 -11.61 11.52
N THR A 31 5.56 -11.09 11.82
CA THR A 31 6.22 -11.28 13.12
C THR A 31 6.04 -10.04 14.01
N PRO A 32 6.22 -10.18 15.34
CA PRO A 32 6.23 -9.02 16.22
C PRO A 32 7.28 -7.97 15.83
N GLU A 33 8.45 -8.41 15.34
CA GLU A 33 9.55 -7.56 14.91
C GLU A 33 9.19 -6.78 13.64
N ASP A 34 8.59 -7.45 12.64
CA ASP A 34 8.13 -6.81 11.41
C ASP A 34 7.04 -5.76 11.70
N ARG A 35 6.09 -6.11 12.59
CA ARG A 35 5.04 -5.17 13.02
C ARG A 35 5.66 -3.95 13.72
N ALA A 36 6.56 -4.16 14.68
CA ALA A 36 7.18 -3.07 15.42
C ALA A 36 7.97 -2.13 14.49
N LEU A 37 8.69 -2.68 13.51
CA LEU A 37 9.40 -1.90 12.51
C LEU A 37 8.44 -1.09 11.62
N ALA A 38 7.33 -1.69 11.18
CA ALA A 38 6.32 -0.97 10.40
C ALA A 38 5.69 0.18 11.20
N GLU A 39 5.34 -0.05 12.47
CA GLU A 39 4.77 0.96 13.35
C GLU A 39 5.76 2.11 13.61
N GLN A 40 7.06 1.81 13.75
CA GLN A 40 8.11 2.82 13.86
C GLN A 40 8.19 3.69 12.60
N VAL A 41 8.23 3.11 11.40
CA VAL A 41 8.28 3.84 10.13
C VAL A 41 7.02 4.66 9.93
N LEU A 42 5.84 4.11 10.24
CA LEU A 42 4.57 4.84 10.20
C LEU A 42 4.60 6.09 11.10
N ALA A 43 5.12 5.95 12.32
CA ALA A 43 5.23 7.06 13.25
C ALA A 43 6.18 8.17 12.74
N ASP A 44 7.31 7.79 12.12
CA ASP A 44 8.23 8.77 11.51
C ASP A 44 7.57 9.48 10.32
N LEU A 45 6.92 8.76 9.44
CA LEU A 45 6.20 9.34 8.30
C LEU A 45 5.08 10.29 8.73
N GLN A 46 4.31 9.93 9.75
CA GLN A 46 3.24 10.75 10.32
C GLN A 46 3.75 12.01 11.03
N ALA A 47 4.97 11.97 11.55
CA ALA A 47 5.63 13.14 12.10
C ALA A 47 6.05 14.17 11.02
N HIS A 48 6.01 13.80 9.73
CA HIS A 48 6.41 14.62 8.59
C HIS A 48 5.28 14.76 7.53
N PRO A 49 4.07 15.20 7.91
CA PRO A 49 2.89 15.17 7.03
C PRO A 49 2.99 16.13 5.85
N GLY A 50 3.84 17.15 5.93
CA GLY A 50 4.03 18.16 4.89
C GLY A 50 5.00 17.76 3.78
N GLU A 51 5.67 16.62 3.89
CA GLU A 51 6.58 16.16 2.84
C GLU A 51 5.82 15.67 1.59
N GLU A 52 6.42 15.91 0.42
CA GLU A 52 5.92 15.37 -0.83
C GLU A 52 5.98 13.83 -0.83
N PRO A 53 5.05 13.13 -1.52
CA PRO A 53 5.00 11.67 -1.50
C PRO A 53 6.33 10.99 -1.86
N GLY A 54 7.05 11.53 -2.84
CA GLY A 54 8.37 11.01 -3.24
C GLY A 54 9.42 11.15 -2.13
N ALA A 55 9.40 12.24 -1.37
CA ALA A 55 10.29 12.44 -0.22
C ALA A 55 9.96 11.46 0.90
N GLN A 56 8.67 11.23 1.17
CA GLN A 56 8.22 10.22 2.14
C GLN A 56 8.61 8.81 1.71
N MET A 57 8.55 8.47 0.40
CA MET A 57 9.06 7.19 -0.11
C MET A 57 10.54 7.00 0.18
N VAL A 58 11.37 8.03 -0.04
CA VAL A 58 12.81 8.01 0.27
C VAL A 58 13.05 7.90 1.78
N ARG A 59 12.23 8.55 2.61
CA ARG A 59 12.28 8.46 4.07
C ARG A 59 12.02 7.02 4.53
N ALA A 60 10.89 6.43 4.14
CA ALA A 60 10.56 5.04 4.45
C ALA A 60 11.66 4.07 4.00
N ALA A 61 12.21 4.28 2.79
CA ALA A 61 13.31 3.46 2.28
C ALA A 61 14.59 3.59 3.14
N LYS A 62 14.89 4.77 3.68
CA LYS A 62 16.03 4.99 4.59
C LYS A 62 15.84 4.32 5.95
N ASP A 63 14.63 4.35 6.48
CA ASP A 63 14.31 3.70 7.76
C ASP A 63 14.41 2.16 7.66
N LEU A 64 14.25 1.61 6.45
CA LEU A 64 14.39 0.18 6.15
C LEU A 64 15.79 -0.22 5.65
N LEU A 65 16.78 0.68 5.70
CA LEU A 65 18.15 0.34 5.27
C LEU A 65 18.77 -0.75 6.16
N GLY A 66 19.55 -1.63 5.52
CA GLY A 66 20.27 -2.71 6.20
C GLY A 66 19.50 -4.01 6.30
N GLN A 67 18.26 -4.07 5.82
CA GLN A 67 17.52 -5.32 5.76
C GLN A 67 18.14 -6.26 4.70
N PRO A 68 18.30 -7.56 5.02
CA PRO A 68 18.88 -8.53 4.08
C PRO A 68 17.97 -8.74 2.87
N TYR A 69 18.60 -8.89 1.70
CA TYR A 69 17.89 -9.34 0.50
C TYR A 69 17.64 -10.84 0.58
N VAL A 70 16.38 -11.25 0.56
CA VAL A 70 15.95 -12.66 0.59
C VAL A 70 14.86 -12.86 -0.45
N ALA A 71 15.18 -13.63 -1.51
CA ALA A 71 14.20 -13.98 -2.53
C ALA A 71 13.23 -15.08 -2.03
N GLY A 72 12.01 -15.11 -2.57
CA GLY A 72 11.05 -16.19 -2.34
C GLY A 72 10.40 -16.21 -0.96
N THR A 73 10.41 -15.09 -0.22
CA THR A 73 9.80 -15.02 1.11
C THR A 73 8.27 -15.17 1.10
N LEU A 74 7.63 -14.96 -0.04
CA LEU A 74 6.18 -15.15 -0.17
C LEU A 74 5.79 -16.60 -0.48
N GLU A 75 6.75 -17.46 -0.81
CA GLU A 75 6.58 -18.88 -1.12
C GLU A 75 6.83 -19.81 0.08
N GLU A 76 7.01 -19.26 1.28
CA GLU A 76 7.32 -20.05 2.48
C GLU A 76 6.11 -20.80 3.06
N LEU A 77 4.89 -20.38 2.72
CA LEU A 77 3.66 -20.97 3.23
C LEU A 77 3.03 -21.92 2.21
N PRO A 78 2.39 -23.00 2.66
CA PRO A 78 1.72 -23.96 1.76
C PRO A 78 0.45 -23.39 1.11
N GLU A 79 -0.11 -22.33 1.70
CA GLU A 79 -1.31 -21.63 1.21
C GLU A 79 -0.99 -20.16 0.98
N GLU A 80 -1.61 -19.56 -0.04
CA GLU A 80 -1.44 -18.13 -0.31
C GLU A 80 -2.01 -17.30 0.83
N LYS A 81 -1.19 -16.43 1.41
CA LYS A 81 -1.55 -15.48 2.46
C LYS A 81 -0.83 -14.14 2.25
N LEU A 82 -1.43 -13.08 2.75
CA LEU A 82 -0.74 -11.79 2.80
C LEU A 82 0.39 -11.85 3.84
N CYS A 83 1.60 -12.12 3.37
CA CYS A 83 2.80 -12.05 4.21
C CYS A 83 3.31 -10.61 4.27
N ILE A 84 3.57 -10.12 5.50
CA ILE A 84 4.08 -8.77 5.77
C ILE A 84 5.42 -8.92 6.50
N TYR A 85 6.51 -8.82 5.75
CA TYR A 85 7.88 -8.90 6.25
C TYR A 85 8.62 -7.59 5.93
N LEU A 86 9.24 -6.99 6.96
CA LEU A 86 10.04 -5.78 6.86
C LEU A 86 11.50 -6.01 7.25
N THR A 87 11.76 -7.06 8.05
CA THR A 87 13.11 -7.44 8.49
C THR A 87 13.90 -8.18 7.42
N ARG A 88 13.30 -8.50 6.30
CA ARG A 88 13.88 -9.10 5.10
C ARG A 88 13.04 -8.70 3.89
N THR A 89 13.65 -8.56 2.72
CA THR A 89 12.93 -8.06 1.55
C THR A 89 13.59 -8.50 0.25
N ASP A 90 12.86 -8.40 -0.85
CA ASP A 90 13.40 -8.35 -2.21
C ASP A 90 13.08 -7.00 -2.87
N CYS A 91 13.42 -6.83 -4.14
CA CYS A 91 13.27 -5.55 -4.83
C CYS A 91 11.82 -5.08 -4.94
N ILE A 92 10.86 -5.97 -5.23
CA ILE A 92 9.45 -5.58 -5.38
C ILE A 92 8.77 -5.41 -4.03
N LEU A 93 9.04 -6.30 -3.07
CA LEU A 93 8.50 -6.21 -1.74
C LEU A 93 8.96 -4.93 -1.03
N PHE A 94 10.20 -4.50 -1.26
CA PHE A 94 10.72 -3.24 -0.74
C PHE A 94 9.91 -2.03 -1.24
N VAL A 95 9.64 -1.98 -2.55
CA VAL A 95 8.85 -0.90 -3.16
C VAL A 95 7.41 -0.93 -2.65
N GLU A 96 6.78 -2.10 -2.61
CA GLU A 96 5.41 -2.26 -2.10
C GLU A 96 5.29 -1.84 -0.64
N THR A 97 6.26 -2.23 0.19
CA THR A 97 6.31 -1.87 1.62
C THR A 97 6.42 -0.37 1.80
N CYS A 98 7.38 0.30 1.13
CA CYS A 98 7.53 1.75 1.21
C CYS A 98 6.25 2.48 0.73
N LEU A 99 5.68 2.05 -0.40
CA LEU A 99 4.46 2.64 -0.94
C LEU A 99 3.26 2.46 0.02
N GLY A 100 3.08 1.26 0.55
CA GLY A 100 2.00 0.95 1.49
C GLY A 100 2.11 1.76 2.79
N LEU A 101 3.32 1.87 3.36
CA LEU A 101 3.59 2.68 4.55
C LEU A 101 3.29 4.17 4.32
N VAL A 102 3.77 4.74 3.21
CA VAL A 102 3.50 6.13 2.86
C VAL A 102 2.01 6.38 2.69
N ARG A 103 1.31 5.50 1.99
CA ARG A 103 -0.13 5.64 1.78
C ARG A 103 -0.93 5.52 3.07
N ALA A 104 -0.56 4.59 3.95
CA ALA A 104 -1.17 4.45 5.26
C ALA A 104 -0.91 5.70 6.12
N ALA A 105 0.34 6.16 6.19
CA ALA A 105 0.71 7.33 6.97
C ALA A 105 -0.02 8.62 6.53
N ARG A 106 -0.19 8.83 5.22
CA ARG A 106 -0.91 9.99 4.67
C ARG A 106 -2.42 9.98 4.95
N GLN A 107 -2.96 8.86 5.38
CA GLN A 107 -4.34 8.70 5.83
C GLN A 107 -4.44 8.66 7.37
N GLU A 108 -3.37 9.01 8.08
CA GLU A 108 -3.27 8.87 9.56
C GLU A 108 -3.61 7.44 10.02
N GLY A 109 -3.27 6.47 9.15
CA GLY A 109 -3.58 5.06 9.36
C GLY A 109 -2.57 4.36 10.23
N ASP A 110 -2.97 3.23 10.75
CA ASP A 110 -2.21 2.30 11.57
C ASP A 110 -1.64 1.13 10.76
N PHE A 111 -1.10 0.12 11.44
CA PHE A 111 -0.61 -1.10 10.81
C PHE A 111 -1.69 -1.81 9.97
N GLU A 112 -2.93 -1.80 10.39
CA GLU A 112 -4.04 -2.42 9.64
C GLU A 112 -4.34 -1.66 8.33
N ALA A 113 -4.15 -0.33 8.35
CA ALA A 113 -4.21 0.46 7.12
C ALA A 113 -3.07 0.09 6.16
N PHE A 114 -1.85 -0.07 6.68
CA PHE A 114 -0.70 -0.53 5.90
C PHE A 114 -0.93 -1.93 5.32
N ALA A 115 -1.41 -2.89 6.12
CA ALA A 115 -1.75 -4.23 5.65
C ALA A 115 -2.80 -4.19 4.51
N SER A 116 -3.81 -3.32 4.64
CA SER A 116 -4.81 -3.11 3.59
C SER A 116 -4.20 -2.53 2.31
N GLU A 117 -3.28 -1.57 2.40
CA GLU A 117 -2.58 -1.02 1.22
C GLU A 117 -1.70 -2.07 0.54
N LEU A 118 -1.01 -2.93 1.30
CA LEU A 118 -0.25 -4.06 0.75
C LEU A 118 -1.14 -5.06 0.04
N LEU A 119 -2.26 -5.47 0.65
CA LEU A 119 -3.23 -6.37 0.03
C LEU A 119 -3.68 -5.82 -1.32
N GLN A 120 -4.03 -4.54 -1.35
CA GLN A 120 -4.51 -3.87 -2.55
C GLN A 120 -3.44 -3.65 -3.63
N SER A 121 -2.17 -3.56 -3.28
CA SER A 121 -1.08 -3.39 -4.25
C SER A 121 -0.54 -4.72 -4.77
N ARG A 122 -0.49 -5.75 -3.94
CA ARG A 122 0.13 -7.05 -4.26
C ARG A 122 -0.82 -8.02 -4.96
N TYR A 123 -2.11 -7.92 -4.69
CA TYR A 123 -3.10 -8.88 -5.18
C TYR A 123 -4.11 -8.23 -6.12
N ARG A 124 -4.51 -8.97 -7.14
CA ARG A 124 -5.49 -8.54 -8.14
C ARG A 124 -6.81 -8.19 -7.45
N ASP A 125 -7.22 -6.94 -7.62
CA ASP A 125 -8.41 -6.35 -6.99
C ASP A 125 -8.47 -6.53 -5.44
N GLY A 126 -7.32 -6.75 -4.79
CA GLY A 126 -7.22 -6.94 -3.34
C GLY A 126 -7.73 -8.29 -2.84
N VAL A 127 -7.78 -9.30 -3.70
CA VAL A 127 -8.21 -10.67 -3.34
C VAL A 127 -6.97 -11.54 -3.15
N CYS A 128 -6.77 -12.08 -1.93
CA CYS A 128 -5.69 -12.99 -1.61
C CYS A 128 -6.29 -14.34 -1.21
N SER A 129 -6.36 -15.28 -2.14
CA SER A 129 -6.88 -16.62 -1.88
C SER A 129 -6.08 -17.73 -2.56
N ARG A 130 -5.38 -17.42 -3.65
CA ARG A 130 -4.59 -18.36 -4.43
C ARG A 130 -3.34 -17.67 -4.98
N TYR A 131 -2.35 -18.45 -5.35
CA TYR A 131 -1.10 -17.99 -5.96
C TYR A 131 -1.35 -17.08 -7.19
N GLU A 132 -2.32 -17.44 -8.04
CA GLU A 132 -2.66 -16.69 -9.25
C GLU A 132 -3.31 -15.33 -8.99
N ASP A 133 -3.80 -15.08 -7.78
CA ASP A 133 -4.35 -13.77 -7.41
C ASP A 133 -3.25 -12.73 -7.20
N ARG A 134 -2.00 -13.16 -6.95
CA ARG A 134 -0.83 -12.29 -6.80
C ARG A 134 -0.46 -11.67 -8.16
N LEU A 135 -0.05 -10.41 -8.13
CA LEU A 135 0.39 -9.69 -9.33
C LEU A 135 1.85 -10.04 -9.64
N HIS A 136 2.06 -11.08 -10.43
CA HIS A 136 3.39 -11.60 -10.77
C HIS A 136 4.16 -10.74 -11.79
N TYR A 137 3.45 -9.94 -12.57
CA TYR A 137 4.06 -9.06 -13.57
C TYR A 137 4.04 -7.60 -13.13
N THR A 138 5.21 -6.95 -13.13
CA THR A 138 5.33 -5.52 -12.82
C THR A 138 4.43 -4.64 -13.69
N THR A 139 4.19 -5.02 -14.95
CA THR A 139 3.29 -4.30 -15.85
C THR A 139 1.82 -4.40 -15.42
N GLU A 140 1.39 -5.54 -14.89
CA GLU A 140 0.05 -5.70 -14.35
C GLU A 140 -0.09 -4.94 -13.03
N TRP A 141 0.92 -5.03 -12.16
CA TRP A 141 1.03 -4.27 -10.92
C TRP A 141 0.91 -2.76 -11.17
N ALA A 142 1.67 -2.22 -12.13
CA ALA A 142 1.62 -0.82 -12.50
C ALA A 142 0.23 -0.42 -13.03
N ARG A 143 -0.38 -1.22 -13.91
CA ARG A 143 -1.74 -0.96 -14.44
C ARG A 143 -2.80 -0.96 -13.36
N GLN A 144 -2.71 -1.88 -12.39
CA GLN A 144 -3.63 -1.88 -11.24
C GLN A 144 -3.41 -0.62 -10.39
N GLY A 145 -2.16 -0.23 -10.17
CA GLY A 145 -1.80 0.99 -9.47
C GLY A 145 -2.36 2.24 -10.16
N GLU A 146 -2.27 2.34 -11.49
CA GLU A 146 -2.86 3.44 -12.27
C GLU A 146 -4.40 3.46 -12.12
N LYS A 147 -5.06 2.31 -12.28
CA LYS A 147 -6.52 2.19 -12.10
C LYS A 147 -6.97 2.67 -10.71
N ARG A 148 -6.16 2.45 -9.69
CA ARG A 148 -6.41 2.88 -8.31
C ARG A 148 -5.99 4.33 -8.03
N GLY A 149 -5.27 4.98 -8.96
CA GLY A 149 -4.70 6.31 -8.75
C GLY A 149 -3.56 6.32 -7.72
N THR A 150 -2.85 5.21 -7.54
CA THR A 150 -1.71 5.09 -6.61
C THR A 150 -0.37 5.35 -7.27
N VAL A 151 -0.27 5.13 -8.56
CA VAL A 151 0.89 5.43 -9.41
C VAL A 151 0.41 6.03 -10.73
N GLU A 152 1.32 6.69 -11.44
CA GLU A 152 1.08 7.25 -12.76
C GLU A 152 2.15 6.74 -13.73
N ASN A 153 1.75 6.34 -14.92
CA ASN A 153 2.69 5.95 -15.98
C ASN A 153 3.21 7.19 -16.71
N ILE A 154 4.43 7.56 -16.41
CA ILE A 154 5.10 8.69 -17.05
C ILE A 154 6.06 8.26 -18.18
N SER A 155 6.06 6.98 -18.59
CA SER A 155 7.00 6.45 -19.59
C SER A 155 6.94 7.22 -20.91
N GLY A 156 5.74 7.58 -21.38
CA GLY A 156 5.57 8.36 -22.60
C GLY A 156 6.19 9.75 -22.52
N SER A 157 6.06 10.44 -21.39
CA SER A 157 6.65 11.77 -21.17
C SER A 157 8.18 11.75 -21.09
N LEU A 158 8.76 10.58 -20.79
CA LEU A 158 10.20 10.33 -20.74
C LEU A 158 10.77 9.76 -22.06
N GLY A 159 9.96 9.74 -23.14
CA GLY A 159 10.37 9.24 -24.45
C GLY A 159 10.23 7.72 -24.61
N GLY A 160 9.53 7.06 -23.73
CA GLY A 160 9.19 5.64 -23.84
C GLY A 160 8.30 5.38 -25.06
N VAL A 161 8.55 4.27 -25.75
CA VAL A 161 7.75 3.80 -26.89
C VAL A 161 6.92 2.60 -26.45
N ALA A 162 5.64 2.59 -26.85
CA ALA A 162 4.77 1.47 -26.54
C ALA A 162 5.30 0.17 -27.19
N LEU A 163 5.28 -0.91 -26.42
CA LEU A 163 5.57 -2.24 -26.94
C LEU A 163 4.37 -2.70 -27.78
N ASP A 164 4.59 -3.03 -29.04
CA ASP A 164 3.56 -3.39 -30.02
C ASP A 164 3.34 -4.90 -30.18
N HIS A 165 4.02 -5.70 -29.37
CA HIS A 165 3.89 -7.15 -29.37
C HIS A 165 3.63 -7.69 -27.96
N PRO A 166 2.88 -8.80 -27.83
CA PRO A 166 2.62 -9.41 -26.54
C PRO A 166 3.89 -10.07 -25.96
N VAL A 167 4.05 -9.98 -24.64
CA VAL A 167 5.12 -10.66 -23.90
C VAL A 167 4.55 -11.93 -23.28
N HIS A 168 5.18 -13.07 -23.58
CA HIS A 168 4.75 -14.41 -23.20
C HIS A 168 5.83 -15.19 -22.44
N TYR A 169 6.68 -14.50 -21.67
CA TYR A 169 7.84 -15.14 -21.06
C TYR A 169 7.44 -16.31 -20.15
N MET A 170 6.52 -16.13 -19.21
CA MET A 170 6.12 -17.18 -18.27
C MET A 170 5.45 -18.35 -18.98
N SER A 171 4.53 -18.10 -19.91
CA SER A 171 3.85 -19.16 -20.68
C SER A 171 4.81 -19.91 -21.63
N ALA A 172 5.91 -19.29 -22.03
CA ALA A 172 6.97 -19.91 -22.83
C ALA A 172 8.00 -20.70 -21.98
N HIS A 173 7.98 -20.53 -20.66
CA HIS A 173 8.93 -21.17 -19.72
C HIS A 173 8.19 -21.79 -18.52
N PRO A 174 7.22 -22.70 -18.73
CA PRO A 174 6.36 -23.23 -17.67
C PRO A 174 7.17 -23.90 -16.54
N ASP A 175 8.29 -24.58 -16.89
CA ASP A 175 9.12 -25.29 -15.91
C ASP A 175 9.88 -24.36 -14.96
N ALA A 176 9.97 -23.06 -15.26
CA ALA A 176 10.61 -22.07 -14.41
C ALA A 176 9.66 -21.51 -13.33
N TYR A 177 8.36 -21.79 -13.43
CA TYR A 177 7.29 -21.22 -12.60
C TYR A 177 6.28 -22.27 -12.11
N ALA A 178 6.63 -23.55 -12.17
CA ALA A 178 5.81 -24.67 -11.70
C ALA A 178 6.05 -24.99 -10.23
#